data_a0cfe72fefcf0a6702c4455520333d74
#
_entry.id   a0cfe72fefcf0a6702c4455520333d74
#
_cell.length_a   1.000
_cell.length_b   1.000
_cell.length_c   1.000
_cell.angle_alpha   90.00
_cell.angle_beta   90.00
_cell.angle_gamma   90.00
#
_symmetry.space_group_name_H-M   'P 1'
#
loop_
_entity.id
_entity.type
_entity.pdbx_description
1 polymer ?
#
loop_
_entity_poly.entity_id
_entity_poly.type
_entity_poly.pdbx_seq_one_letter_code
_entity_poly.pdbx_strand_id
1 'polypeptide(L)'
;MHLKRTIGAALVGLSLSAGAALAQDITFAVVGPMTGQLANIGDQFRKGAEAAVSAINEKGGVMGRQIKLSVEDDVCDPKQAVSVANRIVANGINFVDGHACSGSSIPASAVYAEAGAVMMSPASSNPVLTDDAAAKGWPTIMRLYTRDDAQGAFI
;
A
#
# COMPACT_ATOMS: atom_id res chain seq x y z
N MET A 1 24.80 0.59 78.21
CA MET A 1 25.06 1.43 76.99
C MET A 1 24.64 0.64 75.77
N HIS A 2 23.38 0.76 75.31
CA HIS A 2 22.78 0.00 74.20
C HIS A 2 22.68 0.95 72.97
N LEU A 3 23.48 0.64 71.95
CA LEU A 3 23.50 1.30 70.66
C LEU A 3 22.46 0.65 69.75
N LYS A 4 21.33 1.33 69.51
CA LYS A 4 20.27 0.90 68.56
C LYS A 4 20.74 1.29 67.12
N ARG A 5 21.03 0.33 66.28
CA ARG A 5 21.26 0.52 64.82
C ARG A 5 19.91 0.51 64.14
N THR A 6 19.49 1.62 63.61
CA THR A 6 18.35 1.75 62.68
C THR A 6 18.88 1.48 61.26
N ILE A 7 18.40 0.41 60.64
CA ILE A 7 18.62 0.07 59.23
C ILE A 7 17.51 0.78 58.43
N GLY A 8 17.89 1.82 57.70
CA GLY A 8 17.01 2.49 56.75
C GLY A 8 16.96 1.67 55.43
N ALA A 9 15.78 1.12 55.13
CA ALA A 9 15.54 0.47 53.82
C ALA A 9 15.26 1.56 52.78
N ALA A 10 16.19 1.76 51.84
CA ALA A 10 15.99 2.60 50.67
C ALA A 10 15.25 1.78 49.61
N LEU A 11 13.96 2.06 49.41
CA LEU A 11 13.19 1.57 48.27
C LEU A 11 13.62 2.36 47.01
N VAL A 12 14.41 1.73 46.16
CA VAL A 12 14.72 2.23 44.82
C VAL A 12 13.52 1.88 43.93
N GLY A 13 12.65 2.85 43.68
CA GLY A 13 11.56 2.74 42.72
C GLY A 13 12.11 2.71 41.31
N LEU A 14 12.12 1.52 40.69
CA LEU A 14 12.44 1.34 39.27
C LEU A 14 11.21 1.74 38.45
N SER A 15 11.14 2.99 38.04
CA SER A 15 10.13 3.47 37.08
C SER A 15 10.46 2.89 35.69
N LEU A 16 9.75 1.79 35.32
CA LEU A 16 9.71 1.33 33.91
C LEU A 16 8.98 2.40 33.09
N SER A 17 9.76 3.27 32.44
CA SER A 17 9.25 4.08 31.35
C SER A 17 8.99 3.11 30.18
N ALA A 18 7.76 2.59 30.08
CA ALA A 18 7.29 1.97 28.85
C ALA A 18 7.25 3.06 27.78
N GLY A 19 8.36 3.25 27.07
CA GLY A 19 8.40 4.06 25.87
C GLY A 19 7.37 3.48 24.91
N ALA A 20 6.28 4.20 24.66
CA ALA A 20 5.37 3.89 23.57
C ALA A 20 6.23 3.88 22.30
N ALA A 21 6.61 2.71 21.82
CA ALA A 21 7.19 2.56 20.49
C ALA A 21 6.11 3.09 19.53
N LEU A 22 6.31 4.30 19.00
CA LEU A 22 5.45 4.84 17.95
C LEU A 22 5.53 3.88 16.79
N ALA A 23 4.46 3.11 16.59
CA ALA A 23 4.38 2.17 15.49
C ALA A 23 4.51 2.98 14.19
N GLN A 24 5.51 2.64 13.37
CA GLN A 24 5.79 3.35 12.11
C GLN A 24 4.54 3.36 11.23
N ASP A 25 4.23 4.50 10.62
CA ASP A 25 3.10 4.65 9.71
C ASP A 25 3.16 3.63 8.56
N ILE A 26 2.00 3.28 8.02
CA ILE A 26 1.89 2.40 6.85
C ILE A 26 1.79 3.29 5.62
N THR A 27 2.76 3.20 4.71
CA THR A 27 2.64 3.91 3.43
C THR A 27 1.92 3.03 2.41
N PHE A 28 0.91 3.61 1.77
CA PHE A 28 0.10 3.01 0.72
C PHE A 28 0.28 3.84 -0.56
N ALA A 29 0.52 3.21 -1.71
CA ALA A 29 0.63 3.92 -2.97
C ALA A 29 -0.68 3.83 -3.75
N VAL A 30 -1.13 4.97 -4.31
CA VAL A 30 -2.15 5.01 -5.36
C VAL A 30 -1.49 5.41 -6.67
N VAL A 31 -1.65 4.58 -7.70
CA VAL A 31 -0.95 4.72 -8.99
C VAL A 31 -1.93 4.74 -10.14
N GLY A 32 -1.79 5.72 -11.01
CA GLY A 32 -2.60 5.84 -12.22
C GLY A 32 -2.19 7.06 -13.04
N PRO A 33 -2.96 7.39 -14.09
CA PRO A 33 -2.68 8.54 -14.94
C PRO A 33 -3.07 9.84 -14.22
N MET A 34 -2.22 10.34 -13.32
CA MET A 34 -2.49 11.57 -12.57
C MET A 34 -2.38 12.81 -13.45
N THR A 35 -1.66 12.70 -14.58
CA THR A 35 -1.55 13.75 -15.62
C THR A 35 -1.90 13.19 -17.00
N GLY A 36 -1.94 14.07 -18.03
CA GLY A 36 -2.24 13.69 -19.40
C GLY A 36 -3.73 13.53 -19.71
N GLN A 37 -4.03 12.81 -20.79
CA GLN A 37 -5.39 12.72 -21.34
C GLN A 37 -6.39 12.00 -20.40
N LEU A 38 -5.91 11.11 -19.54
CA LEU A 38 -6.71 10.33 -18.61
C LEU A 38 -6.63 10.85 -17.17
N ALA A 39 -6.14 12.07 -16.95
CA ALA A 39 -5.96 12.65 -15.63
C ALA A 39 -7.26 12.69 -14.79
N ASN A 40 -8.41 12.77 -15.43
CA ASN A 40 -9.70 12.70 -14.75
C ASN A 40 -9.96 11.32 -14.08
N ILE A 41 -9.41 10.24 -14.64
CA ILE A 41 -9.48 8.89 -14.06
C ILE A 41 -8.52 8.82 -12.85
N GLY A 42 -7.30 9.29 -13.03
CA GLY A 42 -6.32 9.35 -11.93
C GLY A 42 -6.80 10.19 -10.74
N ASP A 43 -7.46 11.32 -11.01
CA ASP A 43 -8.06 12.17 -9.97
C ASP A 43 -9.17 11.44 -9.18
N GLN A 44 -9.99 10.61 -9.84
CA GLN A 44 -10.99 9.79 -9.14
C GLN A 44 -10.34 8.76 -8.22
N PHE A 45 -9.29 8.07 -8.66
CA PHE A 45 -8.56 7.11 -7.83
C PHE A 45 -7.91 7.80 -6.64
N ARG A 46 -7.20 8.90 -6.88
CA ARG A 46 -6.60 9.70 -5.81
C ARG A 46 -7.63 10.11 -4.77
N LYS A 47 -8.75 10.69 -5.18
CA LYS A 47 -9.82 11.12 -4.26
C LYS A 47 -10.44 9.96 -3.49
N GLY A 48 -10.65 8.82 -4.16
CA GLY A 48 -11.14 7.61 -3.51
C GLY A 48 -10.17 7.10 -2.43
N ALA A 49 -8.89 7.03 -2.76
CA ALA A 49 -7.85 6.62 -1.82
C ALA A 49 -7.70 7.61 -0.65
N GLU A 50 -7.72 8.93 -0.91
CA GLU A 50 -7.67 9.97 0.12
C GLU A 50 -8.86 9.85 1.09
N ALA A 51 -10.07 9.64 0.58
CA ALA A 51 -11.26 9.47 1.39
C ALA A 51 -11.19 8.20 2.26
N ALA A 52 -10.73 7.08 1.68
CA ALA A 52 -10.57 5.83 2.41
C ALA A 52 -9.51 5.94 3.52
N VAL A 53 -8.37 6.55 3.21
CA VAL A 53 -7.28 6.80 4.17
C VAL A 53 -7.76 7.70 5.31
N SER A 54 -8.48 8.79 5.02
CA SER A 54 -9.06 9.67 6.04
C SER A 54 -9.98 8.88 6.97
N ALA A 55 -10.93 8.14 6.41
CA ALA A 55 -11.90 7.38 7.19
C ALA A 55 -11.26 6.28 8.09
N ILE A 56 -10.16 5.67 7.63
CA ILE A 56 -9.43 4.68 8.42
C ILE A 56 -8.63 5.39 9.54
N ASN A 57 -7.96 6.48 9.21
CA ASN A 57 -7.13 7.22 10.15
C ASN A 57 -7.94 7.88 11.27
N GLU A 58 -9.14 8.40 10.97
CA GLU A 58 -10.09 8.93 11.95
C GLU A 58 -10.52 7.88 13.00
N LYS A 59 -10.50 6.60 12.63
CA LYS A 59 -10.79 5.47 13.52
C LYS A 59 -9.55 4.95 14.26
N GLY A 60 -8.42 5.64 14.17
CA GLY A 60 -7.17 5.27 14.82
C GLY A 60 -6.18 4.50 13.95
N GLY A 61 -6.43 4.41 12.64
CA GLY A 61 -5.57 3.73 11.68
C GLY A 61 -5.68 2.20 11.72
N VAL A 62 -4.67 1.53 11.24
CA VAL A 62 -4.57 0.06 11.22
C VAL A 62 -3.66 -0.39 12.36
N MET A 63 -4.20 -1.09 13.36
CA MET A 63 -3.47 -1.51 14.55
C MET A 63 -2.74 -0.35 15.27
N GLY A 64 -3.39 0.83 15.34
CA GLY A 64 -2.81 2.04 15.93
C GLY A 64 -1.80 2.78 15.06
N ARG A 65 -1.60 2.35 13.80
CA ARG A 65 -0.68 2.98 12.84
C ARG A 65 -1.49 3.79 11.84
N GLN A 66 -1.06 5.01 11.57
CA GLN A 66 -1.68 5.84 10.56
C GLN A 66 -1.27 5.39 9.15
N ILE A 67 -2.19 5.55 8.18
CA ILE A 67 -1.89 5.33 6.77
C ILE A 67 -1.43 6.65 6.16
N LYS A 68 -0.32 6.60 5.45
CA LYS A 68 0.16 7.68 4.57
C LYS A 68 -0.06 7.30 3.12
N LEU A 69 -0.54 8.23 2.31
CA LEU A 69 -0.76 8.00 0.89
C LEU A 69 0.43 8.55 0.09
N SER A 70 0.98 7.73 -0.81
CA SER A 70 1.88 8.13 -1.88
C SER A 70 1.10 8.15 -3.19
N VAL A 71 1.06 9.29 -3.86
CA VAL A 71 0.36 9.46 -5.14
C VAL A 71 1.39 9.43 -6.25
N GLU A 72 1.25 8.49 -7.18
CA GLU A 72 2.22 8.21 -8.23
C GLU A 72 1.57 8.28 -9.62
N ASP A 73 2.26 8.92 -10.55
CA ASP A 73 1.78 9.12 -11.92
C ASP A 73 2.50 8.19 -12.91
N ASP A 74 1.74 7.34 -13.58
CA ASP A 74 2.23 6.45 -14.66
C ASP A 74 1.80 6.90 -16.06
N VAL A 75 1.00 7.94 -16.18
CA VAL A 75 0.40 8.49 -17.41
C VAL A 75 -0.20 7.42 -18.36
N CYS A 76 -0.54 6.24 -17.83
CA CYS A 76 -0.89 5.03 -18.59
C CYS A 76 0.19 4.58 -19.60
N ASP A 77 1.46 4.92 -19.37
CA ASP A 77 2.58 4.46 -20.17
C ASP A 77 3.27 3.25 -19.53
N PRO A 78 3.47 2.14 -20.28
CA PRO A 78 4.08 0.92 -19.73
C PRO A 78 5.49 1.12 -19.16
N LYS A 79 6.31 1.96 -19.78
CA LYS A 79 7.70 2.20 -19.33
C LYS A 79 7.70 3.05 -18.07
N GLN A 80 6.85 4.09 -18.04
CA GLN A 80 6.66 4.92 -16.85
C GLN A 80 6.15 4.09 -15.69
N ALA A 81 5.18 3.19 -15.92
CA ALA A 81 4.63 2.30 -14.91
C ALA A 81 5.69 1.41 -14.25
N VAL A 82 6.59 0.81 -15.05
CA VAL A 82 7.72 0.02 -14.52
C VAL A 82 8.69 0.90 -13.71
N SER A 83 8.96 2.11 -14.17
CA SER A 83 9.81 3.06 -13.44
C SER A 83 9.19 3.45 -12.09
N VAL A 84 7.89 3.73 -12.08
CA VAL A 84 7.11 4.02 -10.87
C VAL A 84 7.12 2.82 -9.92
N ALA A 85 6.88 1.61 -10.42
CA ALA A 85 6.88 0.39 -9.60
C ALA A 85 8.24 0.17 -8.91
N ASN A 86 9.34 0.30 -9.65
CA ASN A 86 10.68 0.21 -9.06
C ASN A 86 10.91 1.25 -7.95
N ARG A 87 10.45 2.49 -8.15
CA ARG A 87 10.57 3.56 -7.13
C ARG A 87 9.74 3.23 -5.88
N ILE A 88 8.52 2.74 -6.04
CA ILE A 88 7.64 2.34 -4.94
C ILE A 88 8.30 1.25 -4.11
N VAL A 89 8.80 0.20 -4.76
CA VAL A 89 9.50 -0.92 -4.10
C VAL A 89 10.78 -0.44 -3.39
N ALA A 90 11.58 0.40 -4.05
CA ALA A 90 12.81 0.96 -3.46
C ALA A 90 12.53 1.81 -2.21
N ASN A 91 11.34 2.43 -2.13
CA ASN A 91 10.88 3.19 -0.96
C ASN A 91 10.26 2.29 0.14
N GLY A 92 10.27 0.98 -0.02
CA GLY A 92 9.71 0.03 0.95
C GLY A 92 8.18 0.03 1.04
N ILE A 93 7.49 0.51 0.02
CA ILE A 93 6.03 0.52 -0.04
C ILE A 93 5.55 -0.83 -0.56
N ASN A 94 4.77 -1.53 0.26
CA ASN A 94 4.32 -2.90 -0.02
C ASN A 94 2.84 -3.02 -0.37
N PHE A 95 2.10 -1.91 -0.40
CA PHE A 95 0.67 -1.89 -0.71
C PHE A 95 0.41 -0.89 -1.82
N VAL A 96 -0.15 -1.36 -2.93
CA VAL A 96 -0.35 -0.56 -4.15
C VAL A 96 -1.78 -0.71 -4.64
N ASP A 97 -2.52 0.39 -4.68
CA ASP A 97 -3.77 0.56 -5.39
C ASP A 97 -3.46 1.12 -6.79
N GLY A 98 -3.52 0.29 -7.78
CA GLY A 98 -3.09 0.63 -9.14
C GLY A 98 -2.52 -0.57 -9.87
N HIS A 99 -2.08 -0.42 -11.05
CA HIS A 99 -2.24 0.71 -11.96
C HIS A 99 -3.65 0.72 -12.59
N ALA A 100 -4.05 1.85 -13.20
CA ALA A 100 -5.38 1.95 -13.81
C ALA A 100 -5.47 1.22 -15.15
N CYS A 101 -4.51 1.45 -16.02
CA CYS A 101 -4.47 0.93 -17.38
C CYS A 101 -3.83 -0.47 -17.43
N SER A 102 -4.46 -1.43 -18.10
CA SER A 102 -3.91 -2.79 -18.20
C SER A 102 -2.51 -2.83 -18.82
N GLY A 103 -2.23 -1.93 -19.79
CA GLY A 103 -0.90 -1.79 -20.41
C GLY A 103 0.19 -1.35 -19.43
N SER A 104 -0.19 -0.64 -18.36
CA SER A 104 0.70 -0.26 -17.25
C SER A 104 0.76 -1.35 -16.18
N SER A 105 -0.40 -1.92 -15.80
CA SER A 105 -0.50 -2.93 -14.75
C SER A 105 0.29 -4.19 -15.04
N ILE A 106 0.19 -4.71 -16.28
CA ILE A 106 0.82 -5.97 -16.66
C ILE A 106 2.34 -5.92 -16.49
N PRO A 107 3.09 -4.98 -17.07
CA PRO A 107 4.54 -4.93 -16.86
C PRO A 107 4.95 -4.54 -15.44
N ALA A 108 4.19 -3.68 -14.75
CA ALA A 108 4.49 -3.30 -13.36
C ALA A 108 4.26 -4.44 -12.37
N SER A 109 3.31 -5.35 -12.65
CA SER A 109 2.98 -6.47 -11.75
C SER A 109 4.18 -7.38 -11.47
N ALA A 110 5.07 -7.57 -12.42
CA ALA A 110 6.29 -8.36 -12.23
C ALA A 110 7.19 -7.76 -11.14
N VAL A 111 7.39 -6.44 -11.19
CA VAL A 111 8.22 -5.72 -10.20
C VAL A 111 7.64 -5.87 -8.80
N TYR A 112 6.34 -5.72 -8.64
CA TYR A 112 5.67 -5.87 -7.35
C TYR A 112 5.69 -7.30 -6.84
N ALA A 113 5.42 -8.28 -7.72
CA ALA A 113 5.41 -9.69 -7.36
C ALA A 113 6.79 -10.18 -6.89
N GLU A 114 7.86 -9.81 -7.60
CA GLU A 114 9.24 -10.15 -7.26
C GLU A 114 9.67 -9.53 -5.92
N ALA A 115 9.14 -8.34 -5.59
CA ALA A 115 9.37 -7.68 -4.30
C ALA A 115 8.45 -8.18 -3.17
N GLY A 116 7.47 -9.03 -3.46
CA GLY A 116 6.47 -9.48 -2.49
C GLY A 116 5.44 -8.39 -2.12
N ALA A 117 5.37 -7.30 -2.88
CA ALA A 117 4.39 -6.25 -2.67
C ALA A 117 3.00 -6.66 -3.19
N VAL A 118 1.97 -6.21 -2.50
CA VAL A 118 0.57 -6.41 -2.90
C VAL A 118 0.17 -5.32 -3.89
N MET A 119 -0.28 -5.73 -5.07
CA MET A 119 -0.84 -4.86 -6.09
C MET A 119 -2.32 -5.24 -6.34
N MET A 120 -3.21 -4.27 -6.19
CA MET A 120 -4.62 -4.42 -6.51
C MET A 120 -5.03 -3.37 -7.53
N SER A 121 -5.28 -3.79 -8.78
CA SER A 121 -5.72 -2.86 -9.82
C SER A 121 -7.21 -2.57 -9.70
N PRO A 122 -7.61 -1.29 -9.61
CA PRO A 122 -9.02 -0.91 -9.53
C PRO A 122 -9.75 -0.94 -10.88
N ALA A 123 -9.04 -0.95 -12.02
CA ALA A 123 -9.65 -0.78 -13.32
C ALA A 123 -9.10 -1.66 -14.46
N SER A 124 -7.98 -2.34 -14.28
CA SER A 124 -7.41 -3.18 -15.35
C SER A 124 -8.30 -4.37 -15.65
N SER A 125 -8.83 -4.44 -16.86
CA SER A 125 -9.80 -5.44 -17.32
C SER A 125 -9.17 -6.58 -18.17
N ASN A 126 -7.97 -6.36 -18.73
CA ASN A 126 -7.32 -7.37 -19.57
C ASN A 126 -7.05 -8.66 -18.78
N PRO A 127 -7.50 -9.85 -19.28
CA PRO A 127 -7.30 -11.14 -18.62
C PRO A 127 -5.84 -11.46 -18.28
N VAL A 128 -4.90 -11.06 -19.13
CA VAL A 128 -3.47 -11.34 -18.99
C VAL A 128 -2.91 -10.94 -17.63
N LEU A 129 -3.40 -9.87 -17.01
CA LEU A 129 -2.90 -9.43 -15.69
C LEU A 129 -2.97 -10.55 -14.64
N THR A 130 -4.11 -11.22 -14.54
CA THR A 130 -4.30 -12.28 -13.53
C THR A 130 -4.00 -13.66 -14.05
N ASP A 131 -4.06 -13.90 -15.36
CA ASP A 131 -3.69 -15.19 -15.96
C ASP A 131 -2.16 -15.39 -15.86
N ASP A 132 -1.37 -14.36 -16.17
CA ASP A 132 0.08 -14.38 -15.97
C ASP A 132 0.45 -14.52 -14.50
N ALA A 133 -0.24 -13.80 -13.63
CA ALA A 133 0.00 -13.90 -12.20
C ALA A 133 -0.26 -15.31 -11.65
N ALA A 134 -1.36 -15.94 -12.08
CA ALA A 134 -1.68 -17.32 -11.72
C ALA A 134 -0.65 -18.32 -12.27
N ALA A 135 -0.28 -18.18 -13.54
CA ALA A 135 0.70 -19.05 -14.19
C ALA A 135 2.09 -18.98 -13.56
N LYS A 136 2.46 -17.79 -13.04
CA LYS A 136 3.76 -17.54 -12.39
C LYS A 136 3.74 -17.73 -10.87
N GLY A 137 2.58 -18.05 -10.29
CA GLY A 137 2.42 -18.24 -8.85
C GLY A 137 2.58 -16.91 -8.05
N TRP A 138 2.05 -15.83 -8.57
CA TRP A 138 2.07 -14.49 -7.94
C TRP A 138 0.76 -14.18 -7.21
N PRO A 139 0.58 -14.60 -5.95
CA PRO A 139 -0.69 -14.43 -5.24
C PRO A 139 -0.98 -13.00 -4.81
N THR A 140 0.00 -12.12 -4.91
CA THR A 140 -0.10 -10.72 -4.49
C THR A 140 -0.61 -9.78 -5.59
N ILE A 141 -0.84 -10.29 -6.79
CA ILE A 141 -1.31 -9.51 -7.94
C ILE A 141 -2.81 -9.76 -8.15
N MET A 142 -3.61 -8.73 -7.96
CA MET A 142 -5.06 -8.82 -7.94
C MET A 142 -5.72 -7.70 -8.75
N ARG A 143 -7.02 -7.86 -9.02
CA ARG A 143 -7.88 -6.80 -9.57
C ARG A 143 -9.23 -6.77 -8.87
N LEU A 144 -9.88 -5.62 -8.89
CA LEU A 144 -11.27 -5.44 -8.46
C LEU A 144 -12.24 -5.36 -9.65
N TYR A 145 -11.74 -5.06 -10.84
CA TYR A 145 -12.55 -4.84 -12.03
C TYR A 145 -12.84 -6.15 -12.78
N THR A 146 -14.00 -6.21 -13.48
CA THR A 146 -14.42 -7.38 -14.27
C THR A 146 -13.49 -7.57 -15.48
N ARG A 147 -13.20 -8.83 -15.82
CA ARG A 147 -12.37 -9.20 -16.97
C ARG A 147 -13.10 -8.91 -18.29
N ASP A 148 -12.37 -8.53 -19.34
CA ASP A 148 -12.93 -8.27 -20.67
C ASP A 148 -13.61 -9.51 -21.26
N ASP A 149 -13.03 -10.70 -21.07
CA ASP A 149 -13.61 -11.96 -21.54
C ASP A 149 -14.93 -12.32 -20.84
N ALA A 150 -15.06 -11.99 -19.55
CA ALA A 150 -16.32 -12.14 -18.83
C ALA A 150 -17.37 -11.11 -19.30
N GLN A 151 -16.95 -9.86 -19.54
CA GLN A 151 -17.87 -8.83 -20.06
C GLN A 151 -18.39 -9.19 -21.45
N GLY A 152 -17.53 -9.70 -22.34
CA GLY A 152 -17.91 -10.16 -23.68
C GLY A 152 -18.93 -11.31 -23.70
N ALA A 153 -19.00 -12.09 -22.63
CA ALA A 153 -19.96 -13.21 -22.54
C ALA A 153 -21.40 -12.76 -22.28
N PHE A 154 -21.63 -11.49 -21.94
CA PHE A 154 -22.98 -10.92 -21.70
C PHE A 154 -23.55 -10.16 -22.89
N ILE A 155 -22.86 -10.09 -24.02
CA ILE A 155 -23.29 -9.46 -25.27
C ILE A 155 -23.76 -10.51 -26.26
#